data_e16eb5efd1df526b5df2714aad108bec
#
_entry.id   e16eb5efd1df526b5df2714aad108bec
#
_cell.length_a   1.000
_cell.length_b   1.000
_cell.length_c   1.000
_cell.angle_alpha   90.00
_cell.angle_beta   90.00
_cell.angle_gamma   90.00
#
_symmetry.space_group_name_H-M   'P 1'
#
loop_
_entity.id
_entity.type
_entity.pdbx_description
1 polymer ?
#
loop_
_entity_poly.entity_id
_entity_poly.type
_entity_poly.pdbx_seq_one_letter_code
_entity_poly.pdbx_strand_id
1 'polypeptide(L)'
;QWSPTGEFARTPTYGTFGGSPSPAEAAGAAAVPAHAAVDAPASTQQGSTVPSAVLAAAGAARGAALYSVNCAACHQNTGQGLPGVFPPLAGDPVVQALDPTEHIITVLNGKQGSIIGGIKYASPMPAFKGILNDDDLAAILNQERTSWGNAAPIVRGADVARLRK
;
A
#
# COMPACT_ATOMS: atom_id res chain seq x y z
N GLN A 1 -37.26 -25.31 -10.32
CA GLN A 1 -37.18 -26.79 -10.27
C GLN A 1 -35.70 -27.15 -10.49
N TRP A 2 -35.08 -27.72 -9.49
CA TRP A 2 -33.69 -28.15 -9.47
C TRP A 2 -33.61 -29.56 -10.03
N SER A 3 -32.87 -29.80 -11.10
CA SER A 3 -32.64 -31.12 -11.66
C SER A 3 -31.43 -31.79 -11.00
N PRO A 4 -31.60 -33.00 -10.45
CA PRO A 4 -30.50 -33.73 -9.81
C PRO A 4 -29.88 -34.75 -10.80
N THR A 5 -29.18 -34.27 -11.83
CA THR A 5 -28.26 -35.08 -12.60
C THR A 5 -26.97 -34.35 -12.74
N GLY A 6 -26.02 -34.79 -11.90
CA GLY A 6 -24.66 -34.24 -11.88
C GLY A 6 -23.90 -34.60 -13.17
N GLU A 7 -23.39 -33.57 -13.80
CA GLU A 7 -22.27 -33.68 -14.73
C GLU A 7 -21.33 -32.49 -14.47
N PHE A 8 -20.49 -32.66 -13.47
CA PHE A 8 -19.24 -31.89 -13.37
C PHE A 8 -18.09 -32.83 -13.76
N ALA A 9 -17.96 -33.06 -15.05
CA ALA A 9 -16.81 -33.73 -15.62
C ALA A 9 -16.20 -32.84 -16.71
N ARG A 10 -15.38 -31.88 -16.29
CA ARG A 10 -14.25 -31.37 -17.09
C ARG A 10 -13.16 -30.87 -16.16
N THR A 11 -12.29 -31.79 -15.78
CA THR A 11 -10.95 -31.48 -15.30
C THR A 11 -10.17 -30.80 -16.42
N PRO A 12 -9.58 -29.62 -16.19
CA PRO A 12 -8.61 -29.05 -17.14
C PRO A 12 -7.34 -29.89 -17.08
N THR A 13 -7.00 -30.50 -18.23
CA THR A 13 -5.74 -31.17 -18.43
C THR A 13 -4.63 -30.13 -18.45
N TYR A 14 -3.83 -30.07 -17.39
CA TYR A 14 -2.58 -29.34 -17.40
C TYR A 14 -1.59 -30.05 -18.32
N GLY A 15 -1.20 -29.37 -19.38
CA GLY A 15 -0.17 -29.83 -20.30
C GLY A 15 1.17 -29.92 -19.56
N THR A 16 1.79 -31.08 -19.69
CA THR A 16 3.16 -31.37 -19.26
C THR A 16 4.14 -30.48 -20.02
N PHE A 17 4.77 -29.52 -19.33
CA PHE A 17 5.97 -28.87 -19.83
C PHE A 17 7.15 -29.83 -19.62
N GLY A 18 7.41 -30.65 -20.60
CA GLY A 18 8.66 -31.38 -20.72
C GLY A 18 9.66 -30.55 -21.51
N GLY A 19 10.89 -30.49 -21.02
CA GLY A 19 12.02 -29.92 -21.75
C GLY A 19 13.06 -29.24 -20.90
N SER A 20 13.80 -30.03 -20.09
CA SER A 20 15.11 -29.61 -19.62
C SER A 20 16.12 -29.70 -20.76
N PRO A 21 16.88 -28.67 -21.12
CA PRO A 21 18.10 -28.86 -21.90
C PRO A 21 19.25 -29.29 -20.99
N SER A 22 19.90 -30.36 -21.43
CA SER A 22 21.11 -30.96 -20.87
C SER A 22 22.33 -30.04 -21.03
N PRO A 23 23.30 -30.07 -20.11
CA PRO A 23 24.53 -29.30 -20.23
C PRO A 23 25.59 -30.09 -20.98
N ALA A 24 25.96 -29.68 -22.16
CA ALA A 24 27.21 -30.01 -22.82
C ALA A 24 27.46 -29.02 -23.94
N GLU A 25 28.36 -28.12 -23.82
CA GLU A 25 29.63 -28.10 -24.53
C GLU A 25 30.53 -26.98 -24.05
N ALA A 26 31.69 -27.43 -23.66
CA ALA A 26 32.77 -26.60 -23.13
C ALA A 26 33.65 -26.07 -24.28
N ALA A 27 34.45 -25.07 -23.89
CA ALA A 27 35.72 -24.67 -24.48
C ALA A 27 35.68 -23.64 -25.62
N GLY A 28 36.10 -22.48 -25.29
CA GLY A 28 36.52 -21.39 -26.14
C GLY A 28 37.17 -20.28 -25.31
N ALA A 29 38.39 -20.55 -24.80
CA ALA A 29 39.19 -19.52 -24.14
C ALA A 29 39.64 -18.49 -25.20
N ALA A 30 39.13 -17.30 -25.15
CA ALA A 30 39.67 -16.14 -25.85
C ALA A 30 40.07 -15.08 -24.80
N ALA A 31 41.39 -14.84 -24.73
CA ALA A 31 41.96 -13.81 -23.89
C ALA A 31 41.44 -12.43 -24.28
N VAL A 32 40.86 -11.72 -23.34
CA VAL A 32 40.52 -10.30 -23.47
C VAL A 32 41.71 -9.46 -23.08
N PRO A 33 42.16 -8.50 -23.91
CA PRO A 33 43.25 -7.58 -23.56
C PRO A 33 42.78 -6.64 -22.44
N ALA A 34 43.73 -6.33 -21.52
CA ALA A 34 43.56 -5.35 -20.47
C ALA A 34 43.17 -4.00 -21.06
N HIS A 35 41.93 -3.56 -20.80
CA HIS A 35 41.50 -2.22 -21.13
C HIS A 35 42.04 -1.23 -20.08
N ALA A 36 42.78 -0.24 -20.62
CA ALA A 36 43.25 0.92 -19.90
C ALA A 36 42.16 1.58 -19.08
N ALA A 37 42.49 2.03 -17.87
CA ALA A 37 41.68 2.86 -17.03
C ALA A 37 41.27 4.12 -17.82
N VAL A 38 40.00 4.19 -18.22
CA VAL A 38 39.40 5.42 -18.68
C VAL A 38 38.87 6.13 -17.44
N ASP A 39 39.41 7.32 -17.20
CA ASP A 39 38.87 8.27 -16.22
C ASP A 39 37.35 8.36 -16.39
N ALA A 40 36.61 7.92 -15.37
CA ALA A 40 35.20 8.15 -15.32
C ALA A 40 34.95 9.65 -15.15
N PRO A 41 34.22 10.31 -16.06
CA PRO A 41 33.83 11.68 -15.83
C PRO A 41 33.00 11.73 -14.54
N ALA A 42 33.35 12.65 -13.64
CA ALA A 42 32.60 12.95 -12.44
C ALA A 42 31.14 13.11 -12.84
N SER A 43 30.29 12.22 -12.32
CA SER A 43 28.85 12.32 -12.46
C SER A 43 28.43 13.61 -11.79
N THR A 44 28.32 14.67 -12.56
CA THR A 44 27.49 15.82 -12.18
C THR A 44 26.08 15.28 -11.96
N GLN A 45 25.70 15.09 -10.71
CA GLN A 45 24.33 14.93 -10.31
C GLN A 45 23.59 16.21 -10.71
N GLN A 46 23.10 16.23 -11.94
CA GLN A 46 22.06 17.16 -12.33
C GLN A 46 20.88 16.85 -11.47
N GLY A 47 20.67 17.65 -10.42
CA GLY A 47 19.49 17.60 -9.61
C GLY A 47 18.28 17.77 -10.51
N SER A 48 17.68 16.66 -10.93
CA SER A 48 16.37 16.68 -11.57
C SER A 48 15.40 17.21 -10.52
N THR A 49 15.13 18.52 -10.60
CA THR A 49 14.06 19.14 -9.82
C THR A 49 12.74 18.66 -10.38
N VAL A 50 12.31 17.49 -9.88
CA VAL A 50 10.97 16.99 -10.18
C VAL A 50 9.98 18.03 -9.65
N PRO A 51 9.07 18.55 -10.48
CA PRO A 51 8.09 19.53 -10.04
C PRO A 51 7.32 19.03 -8.81
N SER A 52 7.11 19.89 -7.83
CA SER A 52 6.41 19.56 -6.59
C SER A 52 5.02 18.92 -6.83
N ALA A 53 4.34 19.34 -7.89
CA ALA A 53 3.06 18.76 -8.31
C ALA A 53 3.18 17.27 -8.72
N VAL A 54 4.29 16.88 -9.37
CA VAL A 54 4.53 15.49 -9.77
C VAL A 54 4.80 14.62 -8.54
N LEU A 55 5.55 15.13 -7.57
CA LEU A 55 5.80 14.44 -6.29
C LEU A 55 4.50 14.28 -5.49
N ALA A 56 3.67 15.31 -5.46
CA ALA A 56 2.37 15.26 -4.79
C ALA A 56 1.43 14.23 -5.45
N ALA A 57 1.37 14.22 -6.78
CA ALA A 57 0.56 13.25 -7.54
C ALA A 57 1.05 11.80 -7.32
N ALA A 58 2.37 11.58 -7.33
CA ALA A 58 2.94 10.27 -7.04
C ALA A 58 2.65 9.81 -5.61
N GLY A 59 2.71 10.72 -4.64
CA GLY A 59 2.33 10.44 -3.25
C GLY A 59 0.86 10.05 -3.10
N ALA A 60 -0.03 10.77 -3.77
CA ALA A 60 -1.47 10.46 -3.77
C ALA A 60 -1.76 9.10 -4.42
N ALA A 61 -1.15 8.80 -5.57
CA ALA A 61 -1.31 7.51 -6.24
C ALA A 61 -0.81 6.34 -5.36
N ARG A 62 0.32 6.53 -4.66
CA ARG A 62 0.85 5.55 -3.72
C ARG A 62 -0.11 5.33 -2.55
N GLY A 63 -0.64 6.41 -1.96
CA GLY A 63 -1.61 6.35 -0.86
C GLY A 63 -2.86 5.58 -1.26
N ALA A 64 -3.43 5.86 -2.43
CA ALA A 64 -4.60 5.16 -2.95
C ALA A 64 -4.35 3.65 -3.16
N ALA A 65 -3.19 3.29 -3.73
CA ALA A 65 -2.82 1.89 -3.95
C ALA A 65 -2.65 1.13 -2.62
N LEU A 66 -1.93 1.72 -1.65
CA LEU A 66 -1.71 1.12 -0.34
C LEU A 66 -3.01 1.00 0.46
N TYR A 67 -3.88 2.02 0.40
CA TYR A 67 -5.20 1.98 1.01
C TYR A 67 -6.05 0.84 0.45
N SER A 68 -6.07 0.67 -0.87
CA SER A 68 -6.83 -0.38 -1.53
C SER A 68 -6.45 -1.79 -1.04
N VAL A 69 -5.16 -2.01 -0.79
CA VAL A 69 -4.65 -3.33 -0.34
C VAL A 69 -4.85 -3.57 1.15
N ASN A 70 -4.70 -2.53 1.99
CA ASN A 70 -4.61 -2.71 3.44
C ASN A 70 -5.88 -2.32 4.19
N CYS A 71 -6.68 -1.39 3.65
CA CYS A 71 -7.77 -0.73 4.39
C CYS A 71 -9.15 -0.95 3.76
N ALA A 72 -9.22 -1.01 2.42
CA ALA A 72 -10.48 -1.00 1.68
C ALA A 72 -11.36 -2.24 1.94
N ALA A 73 -10.79 -3.36 2.35
CA ALA A 73 -11.55 -4.56 2.69
C ALA A 73 -12.56 -4.31 3.82
N CYS A 74 -12.22 -3.44 4.78
CA CYS A 74 -13.08 -3.06 5.89
C CYS A 74 -13.74 -1.70 5.66
N HIS A 75 -12.96 -0.68 5.30
CA HIS A 75 -13.45 0.69 5.18
C HIS A 75 -14.03 1.04 3.81
N GLN A 76 -13.98 0.11 2.85
CA GLN A 76 -14.40 0.23 1.45
C GLN A 76 -13.61 1.28 0.66
N ASN A 77 -13.61 1.19 -0.66
CA ASN A 77 -12.93 2.16 -1.53
C ASN A 77 -13.53 3.56 -1.45
N THR A 78 -14.76 3.67 -0.97
CA THR A 78 -15.48 4.92 -0.77
C THR A 78 -15.29 5.53 0.62
N GLY A 79 -14.55 4.86 1.51
CA GLY A 79 -14.37 5.29 2.89
C GLY A 79 -15.64 5.27 3.75
N GLN A 80 -16.74 4.65 3.27
CA GLN A 80 -18.03 4.62 3.99
C GLN A 80 -18.09 3.54 5.07
N GLY A 81 -17.20 2.56 5.03
CA GLY A 81 -17.26 1.43 5.93
C GLY A 81 -18.54 0.60 5.77
N LEU A 82 -18.89 -0.13 6.81
CA LEU A 82 -20.13 -0.90 6.90
C LEU A 82 -20.80 -0.60 8.25
N PRO A 83 -21.98 0.04 8.25
CA PRO A 83 -22.63 0.46 9.48
C PRO A 83 -22.76 -0.66 10.53
N GLY A 84 -22.35 -0.37 11.76
CA GLY A 84 -22.36 -1.32 12.87
C GLY A 84 -21.24 -2.37 12.84
N VAL A 85 -20.50 -2.49 11.74
CA VAL A 85 -19.40 -3.46 11.59
C VAL A 85 -18.06 -2.75 11.45
N PHE A 86 -17.88 -1.96 10.40
CA PHE A 86 -16.66 -1.22 10.13
C PHE A 86 -16.96 0.29 10.05
N PRO A 87 -16.25 1.14 10.79
CA PRO A 87 -16.53 2.56 10.82
C PRO A 87 -16.25 3.26 9.49
N PRO A 88 -17.00 4.35 9.19
CA PRO A 88 -16.66 5.21 8.06
C PRO A 88 -15.37 5.99 8.37
N LEU A 89 -14.61 6.31 7.32
CA LEU A 89 -13.50 7.27 7.33
C LEU A 89 -13.91 8.58 6.66
N ALA A 90 -14.90 8.50 5.75
CA ALA A 90 -15.50 9.67 5.15
C ALA A 90 -16.29 10.45 6.22
N GLY A 91 -15.90 11.70 6.43
CA GLY A 91 -16.55 12.56 7.44
C GLY A 91 -16.17 12.26 8.90
N ASP A 92 -15.28 11.30 9.16
CA ASP A 92 -14.88 10.94 10.52
C ASP A 92 -14.11 12.09 11.20
N PRO A 93 -14.48 12.49 12.44
CA PRO A 93 -13.83 13.60 13.15
C PRO A 93 -12.35 13.38 13.43
N VAL A 94 -11.91 12.13 13.66
CA VAL A 94 -10.50 11.80 13.93
C VAL A 94 -9.69 11.91 12.64
N VAL A 95 -10.25 11.44 11.52
CA VAL A 95 -9.62 11.56 10.20
C VAL A 95 -9.49 13.03 9.79
N GLN A 96 -10.48 13.87 10.11
CA GLN A 96 -10.50 15.28 9.74
C GLN A 96 -9.86 16.22 10.77
N ALA A 97 -9.40 15.71 11.91
CA ALA A 97 -8.78 16.54 12.93
C ALA A 97 -7.54 17.30 12.39
N LEU A 98 -7.35 18.55 12.81
CA LEU A 98 -6.16 19.33 12.48
C LEU A 98 -4.89 18.68 13.04
N ASP A 99 -4.97 18.16 14.26
CA ASP A 99 -3.91 17.35 14.88
C ASP A 99 -4.09 15.88 14.45
N PRO A 100 -3.16 15.32 13.69
CA PRO A 100 -3.27 13.93 13.20
C PRO A 100 -2.90 12.86 14.24
N THR A 101 -2.54 13.24 15.46
CA THR A 101 -1.95 12.32 16.45
C THR A 101 -2.84 11.13 16.74
N GLU A 102 -4.13 11.32 17.00
CA GLU A 102 -5.04 10.21 17.29
C GLU A 102 -5.21 9.30 16.06
N HIS A 103 -5.31 9.89 14.85
CA HIS A 103 -5.42 9.13 13.62
C HIS A 103 -4.18 8.25 13.39
N ILE A 104 -2.97 8.82 13.52
CA ILE A 104 -1.71 8.08 13.39
C ILE A 104 -1.61 6.95 14.42
N ILE A 105 -1.90 7.23 15.69
CA ILE A 105 -1.84 6.23 16.77
C ILE A 105 -2.83 5.11 16.53
N THR A 106 -4.03 5.43 16.06
CA THR A 106 -5.07 4.44 15.73
C THR A 106 -4.59 3.47 14.65
N VAL A 107 -3.97 3.95 13.58
CA VAL A 107 -3.48 3.08 12.51
C VAL A 107 -2.23 2.31 12.95
N LEU A 108 -1.32 2.94 13.71
CA LEU A 108 -0.13 2.26 14.23
C LEU A 108 -0.48 1.09 15.15
N ASN A 109 -1.37 1.30 16.11
CA ASN A 109 -1.61 0.35 17.20
C ASN A 109 -2.89 -0.47 17.02
N GLY A 110 -3.70 -0.15 16.01
CA GLY A 110 -5.04 -0.70 15.88
C GLY A 110 -6.01 -0.10 16.90
N LYS A 111 -7.26 -0.50 16.79
CA LYS A 111 -8.32 -0.03 17.70
C LYS A 111 -9.32 -1.15 17.99
N GLN A 112 -9.71 -1.27 19.25
CA GLN A 112 -10.71 -2.25 19.68
C GLN A 112 -11.98 -1.51 20.07
N GLY A 113 -13.00 -1.64 19.24
CA GLY A 113 -14.28 -0.97 19.42
C GLY A 113 -14.20 0.55 19.23
N SER A 114 -15.25 1.13 18.71
CA SER A 114 -15.42 2.59 18.62
C SER A 114 -16.90 2.94 18.64
N ILE A 115 -17.19 4.18 19.01
CA ILE A 115 -18.54 4.74 18.89
C ILE A 115 -18.41 6.00 18.04
N ILE A 116 -19.05 6.01 16.89
CA ILE A 116 -19.02 7.14 15.95
C ILE A 116 -20.47 7.47 15.59
N GLY A 117 -20.87 8.72 15.77
CA GLY A 117 -22.25 9.14 15.52
C GLY A 117 -23.30 8.35 16.32
N GLY A 118 -22.96 7.85 17.52
CA GLY A 118 -23.83 7.02 18.36
C GLY A 118 -23.88 5.54 17.94
N ILE A 119 -23.24 5.15 16.85
CA ILE A 119 -23.19 3.75 16.38
C ILE A 119 -21.95 3.07 16.98
N LYS A 120 -22.17 1.90 17.60
CA LYS A 120 -21.07 1.08 18.12
C LYS A 120 -20.52 0.18 17.02
N TYR A 121 -19.20 0.21 16.85
CA TYR A 121 -18.45 -0.65 15.93
C TYR A 121 -17.61 -1.62 16.77
N ALA A 122 -17.91 -2.90 16.68
CA ALA A 122 -17.26 -3.91 17.53
C ALA A 122 -16.07 -4.61 16.86
N SER A 123 -15.97 -4.54 15.52
CA SER A 123 -14.89 -5.18 14.78
C SER A 123 -13.55 -4.57 15.12
N PRO A 124 -12.55 -5.39 15.45
CA PRO A 124 -11.21 -4.88 15.74
C PRO A 124 -10.52 -4.38 14.47
N MET A 125 -9.84 -3.25 14.56
CA MET A 125 -8.90 -2.78 13.56
C MET A 125 -7.50 -3.31 13.92
N PRO A 126 -6.78 -4.00 13.01
CA PRO A 126 -5.45 -4.49 13.29
C PRO A 126 -4.43 -3.34 13.42
N ALA A 127 -3.31 -3.64 14.07
CA ALA A 127 -2.17 -2.72 14.17
C ALA A 127 -1.29 -2.83 12.91
N PHE A 128 -0.90 -1.70 12.35
CA PHE A 128 -0.06 -1.65 11.14
C PHE A 128 1.41 -1.28 11.40
N LYS A 129 1.79 -1.00 12.66
CA LYS A 129 3.16 -0.58 13.00
C LYS A 129 4.24 -1.60 12.63
N GLY A 130 3.93 -2.88 12.59
CA GLY A 130 4.85 -3.95 12.18
C GLY A 130 4.78 -4.30 10.69
N ILE A 131 3.87 -3.71 9.93
CA ILE A 131 3.57 -4.06 8.53
C ILE A 131 4.00 -2.96 7.57
N LEU A 132 3.71 -1.70 7.91
CA LEU A 132 3.95 -0.52 7.07
C LEU A 132 5.07 0.34 7.64
N ASN A 133 5.93 0.87 6.78
CA ASN A 133 6.89 1.89 7.15
C ASN A 133 6.22 3.26 7.32
N ASP A 134 6.96 4.26 7.81
CA ASP A 134 6.41 5.57 8.15
C ASP A 134 5.89 6.34 6.93
N ASP A 135 6.59 6.25 5.80
CA ASP A 135 6.19 6.93 4.57
C ASP A 135 4.96 6.27 3.92
N ASP A 136 4.86 4.95 3.96
CA ASP A 136 3.68 4.21 3.49
C ASP A 136 2.46 4.53 4.34
N LEU A 137 2.63 4.56 5.66
CA LEU A 137 1.56 4.89 6.57
C LEU A 137 1.11 6.34 6.38
N ALA A 138 2.05 7.29 6.24
CA ALA A 138 1.73 8.68 5.93
C ALA A 138 0.98 8.82 4.60
N ALA A 139 1.34 8.05 3.57
CA ALA A 139 0.66 8.06 2.29
C ALA A 139 -0.80 7.56 2.40
N ILE A 140 -1.05 6.49 3.17
CA ILE A 140 -2.41 5.99 3.45
C ILE A 140 -3.22 7.04 4.23
N LEU A 141 -2.65 7.58 5.30
CA LEU A 141 -3.31 8.61 6.10
C LEU A 141 -3.70 9.82 5.24
N ASN A 142 -2.83 10.24 4.32
CA ASN A 142 -3.12 11.35 3.40
C ASN A 142 -4.25 10.99 2.43
N GLN A 143 -4.28 9.76 1.92
CA GLN A 143 -5.41 9.28 1.11
C GLN A 143 -6.74 9.41 1.89
N GLU A 144 -6.76 9.00 3.14
CA GLU A 144 -7.95 9.07 3.98
C GLU A 144 -8.34 10.51 4.31
N ARG A 145 -7.35 11.36 4.62
CA ARG A 145 -7.53 12.76 5.03
C ARG A 145 -7.92 13.72 3.91
N THR A 146 -7.70 13.32 2.65
CA THR A 146 -7.96 14.19 1.48
C THR A 146 -8.97 13.62 0.49
N SER A 147 -9.56 12.47 0.78
CA SER A 147 -10.55 11.82 -0.09
C SER A 147 -11.95 11.87 0.49
N TRP A 148 -12.94 11.52 -0.31
CA TRP A 148 -14.35 11.33 0.07
C TRP A 148 -14.99 12.56 0.76
N GLY A 149 -14.51 13.76 0.42
CA GLY A 149 -14.97 15.01 1.03
C GLY A 149 -14.20 15.41 2.28
N ASN A 150 -13.25 14.61 2.75
CA ASN A 150 -12.32 15.02 3.80
C ASN A 150 -11.32 16.05 3.25
N ALA A 151 -10.95 17.04 4.05
CA ALA A 151 -10.06 18.14 3.67
C ALA A 151 -9.10 18.53 4.83
N ALA A 152 -8.49 17.52 5.43
CA ALA A 152 -7.58 17.72 6.56
C ALA A 152 -6.12 17.93 6.11
N PRO A 153 -5.26 18.56 6.92
CA PRO A 153 -3.85 18.73 6.62
C PRO A 153 -3.13 17.41 6.40
N ILE A 154 -2.14 17.40 5.50
CA ILE A 154 -1.34 16.21 5.21
C ILE A 154 -0.40 15.85 6.36
N VAL A 155 -0.07 14.56 6.45
CA VAL A 155 0.88 13.95 7.39
C VAL A 155 2.17 13.59 6.63
N ARG A 156 3.31 13.68 7.30
CA ARG A 156 4.62 13.26 6.77
C ARG A 156 5.10 12.01 7.48
N GLY A 157 5.97 11.22 6.84
CA GLY A 157 6.59 10.06 7.49
C GLY A 157 7.26 10.41 8.82
N ALA A 158 7.89 11.59 8.94
CA ALA A 158 8.48 12.07 10.20
C ALA A 158 7.44 12.25 11.33
N ASP A 159 6.20 12.58 11.02
CA ASP A 159 5.13 12.69 12.01
C ASP A 159 4.74 11.32 12.54
N VAL A 160 4.69 10.33 11.67
CA VAL A 160 4.45 8.92 12.01
C VAL A 160 5.61 8.37 12.84
N ALA A 161 6.86 8.59 12.42
CA ALA A 161 8.07 8.12 13.10
C ALA A 161 8.13 8.59 14.56
N ARG A 162 7.73 9.83 14.84
CA ARG A 162 7.69 10.38 16.21
C ARG A 162 6.71 9.63 17.14
N LEU A 163 5.66 9.04 16.59
CA LEU A 163 4.60 8.35 17.32
C LEU A 163 4.77 6.83 17.33
N ARG A 164 5.65 6.30 16.49
CA ARG A 164 5.97 4.88 16.43
C ARG A 164 6.86 4.48 17.62
N LYS A 165 6.24 4.06 18.70
CA LYS A 165 6.92 3.55 19.90
C LYS A 165 6.77 2.04 20.03
#